data_1189b7433934c0baf3c6c1861a724e4f
#
_entry.id   1189b7433934c0baf3c6c1861a724e4f
#
_cell.length_a   1.000
_cell.length_b   1.000
_cell.length_c   1.000
_cell.angle_alpha   90.00
_cell.angle_beta   90.00
_cell.angle_gamma   90.00
#
_symmetry.space_group_name_H-M   'P 1'
#
loop_
_entity.id
_entity.type
_entity.pdbx_description
1 polymer ?
#
loop_
_entity_poly.entity_id
_entity_poly.type
_entity_poly.pdbx_seq_one_letter_code
_entity_poly.pdbx_strand_id
1 'polypeptide(L)'
;MLSIDIRSDHGDLSLQVKTRIPNAITALFGPSGCGKTTLLRAIAGLTPSRGLLTFNDEVWQDESVTVPSHRRRIGFVFQDDRLFPHLTVEQNLRYGLERAQANGVEVKLTLPDVAEHFDLQTLLRRRPTTLSGGESRRVNIARAVLGQPQLLLLDEPLTGLDSQRKAEILPYLAKITRELQIPTLYVSHINDEIAQFCDNMIVMQQGELVDQGSTAEVLPRLWRESLGADRNLTEAGSLINAWVARFDPDYSMIHLQVGNQPLQVIGPTMPETSQIRLFLAAKDVAIALQPPTDLSIRNTLVATIRSITPMQDEAPGLVAVELVIDQPTEPQALSAHITAAACDALSLEAGAQVFALIKSARISSPSLFES
;
A
#
# COMPACT_ATOMS: atom_id res chain seq x y z
N MET A 1 9.93 -12.15 -11.01
CA MET A 1 10.72 -11.27 -10.13
C MET A 1 11.42 -10.21 -10.98
N LEU A 2 11.42 -8.95 -10.54
CA LEU A 2 12.12 -7.84 -11.22
C LEU A 2 13.45 -7.58 -10.51
N SER A 3 14.56 -7.66 -11.22
CA SER A 3 15.90 -7.32 -10.69
C SER A 3 16.40 -6.05 -11.37
N ILE A 4 16.84 -5.11 -10.56
CA ILE A 4 17.24 -3.76 -10.96
C ILE A 4 18.66 -3.51 -10.47
N ASP A 5 19.57 -3.15 -11.35
CA ASP A 5 20.91 -2.58 -11.05
C ASP A 5 21.18 -1.53 -12.12
N ILE A 6 20.58 -0.35 -11.97
CA ILE A 6 20.60 0.70 -12.99
C ILE A 6 21.04 2.04 -12.44
N ARG A 7 21.59 2.85 -13.35
CA ARG A 7 21.90 4.26 -13.15
C ARG A 7 21.26 5.11 -14.24
N SER A 8 20.76 6.27 -13.88
CA SER A 8 20.16 7.23 -14.82
C SER A 8 20.40 8.65 -14.33
N ASP A 9 20.99 9.46 -15.16
CA ASP A 9 21.19 10.88 -14.87
C ASP A 9 20.08 11.69 -15.52
N HIS A 10 19.36 12.48 -14.76
CA HIS A 10 18.24 13.28 -15.20
C HIS A 10 18.25 14.68 -14.58
N GLY A 11 18.78 15.67 -15.29
CA GLY A 11 19.05 16.99 -14.73
C GLY A 11 20.03 16.91 -13.55
N ASP A 12 19.62 17.46 -12.43
CA ASP A 12 20.42 17.45 -11.19
C ASP A 12 20.28 16.17 -10.37
N LEU A 13 19.40 15.25 -10.79
CA LEU A 13 19.17 13.99 -10.09
C LEU A 13 19.98 12.87 -10.74
N SER A 14 20.87 12.24 -9.97
CA SER A 14 21.51 10.98 -10.31
C SER A 14 20.80 9.83 -9.61
N LEU A 15 20.15 8.96 -10.38
CA LEU A 15 19.46 7.78 -9.88
C LEU A 15 20.44 6.60 -9.87
N GLN A 16 20.61 5.96 -8.71
CA GLN A 16 21.35 4.71 -8.60
C GLN A 16 20.56 3.72 -7.74
N VAL A 17 19.98 2.70 -8.36
CA VAL A 17 19.13 1.73 -7.67
C VAL A 17 19.58 0.32 -7.97
N LYS A 18 19.87 -0.42 -6.89
CA LYS A 18 20.16 -1.85 -6.94
C LYS A 18 19.25 -2.60 -5.98
N THR A 19 18.31 -3.37 -6.52
CA THR A 19 17.33 -4.12 -5.72
C THR A 19 16.72 -5.29 -6.50
N ARG A 20 16.04 -6.17 -5.75
CA ARG A 20 15.17 -7.22 -6.29
C ARG A 20 13.77 -7.05 -5.75
N ILE A 21 12.80 -6.96 -6.66
CA ILE A 21 11.39 -6.76 -6.33
C ILE A 21 10.68 -8.09 -6.55
N PRO A 22 10.02 -8.63 -5.51
CA PRO A 22 9.29 -9.89 -5.59
C PRO A 22 8.05 -9.76 -6.48
N ASN A 23 7.41 -10.90 -6.81
CA ASN A 23 6.12 -10.93 -7.50
C ASN A 23 4.99 -10.59 -6.50
N ALA A 24 4.98 -9.38 -6.01
CA ALA A 24 4.05 -8.85 -5.02
C ALA A 24 3.78 -7.38 -5.29
N ILE A 25 2.96 -6.76 -4.49
CA ILE A 25 2.70 -5.33 -4.57
C ILE A 25 3.72 -4.60 -3.70
N THR A 26 4.57 -3.80 -4.33
CA THR A 26 5.66 -3.10 -3.65
C THR A 26 5.46 -1.59 -3.72
N ALA A 27 5.38 -0.95 -2.56
CA ALA A 27 5.36 0.51 -2.46
C ALA A 27 6.73 1.10 -2.81
N LEU A 28 6.72 2.21 -3.54
CA LEU A 28 7.89 3.04 -3.77
C LEU A 28 7.66 4.39 -3.07
N PHE A 29 8.32 4.60 -1.95
CA PHE A 29 8.10 5.70 -1.03
C PHE A 29 9.32 6.63 -0.95
N GLY A 30 9.11 7.89 -0.60
CA GLY A 30 10.16 8.88 -0.39
C GLY A 30 9.69 10.30 -0.71
N PRO A 31 10.48 11.32 -0.38
CA PRO A 31 10.12 12.72 -0.61
C PRO A 31 9.91 13.05 -2.08
N SER A 32 9.19 14.13 -2.35
CA SER A 32 9.02 14.63 -3.72
C SER A 32 10.38 14.93 -4.35
N GLY A 33 10.55 14.56 -5.62
CA GLY A 33 11.81 14.77 -6.35
C GLY A 33 12.91 13.72 -6.07
N CYS A 34 12.72 12.73 -5.18
CA CYS A 34 13.77 11.73 -4.89
C CYS A 34 14.00 10.70 -6.00
N GLY A 35 13.26 10.74 -7.13
CA GLY A 35 13.50 9.88 -8.29
C GLY A 35 12.49 8.75 -8.50
N LYS A 36 11.39 8.64 -7.77
CA LYS A 36 10.38 7.57 -7.91
C LYS A 36 9.82 7.44 -9.33
N THR A 37 9.28 8.53 -9.88
CA THR A 37 8.77 8.58 -11.25
C THR A 37 9.87 8.29 -12.28
N THR A 38 11.11 8.75 -12.05
CA THR A 38 12.25 8.49 -12.93
C THR A 38 12.58 7.01 -12.94
N LEU A 39 12.57 6.34 -11.78
CA LEU A 39 12.76 4.90 -11.67
C LEU A 39 11.67 4.12 -12.42
N LEU A 40 10.39 4.46 -12.22
CA LEU A 40 9.30 3.81 -12.95
C LEU A 40 9.45 3.98 -14.47
N ARG A 41 9.82 5.17 -14.94
CA ARG A 41 10.05 5.43 -16.36
C ARG A 41 11.27 4.68 -16.91
N ALA A 42 12.34 4.55 -16.14
CA ALA A 42 13.53 3.76 -16.53
C ALA A 42 13.17 2.28 -16.66
N ILE A 43 12.44 1.71 -15.70
CA ILE A 43 11.91 0.33 -15.75
C ILE A 43 11.03 0.14 -16.99
N ALA A 44 10.21 1.12 -17.33
CA ALA A 44 9.35 1.07 -18.50
C ALA A 44 10.09 1.27 -19.84
N GLY A 45 11.39 1.61 -19.82
CA GLY A 45 12.15 1.96 -21.02
C GLY A 45 11.73 3.27 -21.68
N LEU A 46 11.17 4.20 -20.88
CA LEU A 46 10.74 5.53 -21.31
C LEU A 46 11.77 6.62 -21.03
N THR A 47 12.71 6.34 -20.14
CA THR A 47 13.84 7.21 -19.81
C THR A 47 15.13 6.41 -19.96
N PRO A 48 16.17 6.98 -20.59
CA PRO A 48 17.45 6.32 -20.74
C PRO A 48 18.06 5.95 -19.37
N SER A 49 18.57 4.74 -19.27
CA SER A 49 19.33 4.28 -18.11
C SER A 49 20.46 3.35 -18.57
N ARG A 50 21.42 3.09 -17.68
CA ARG A 50 22.53 2.15 -17.92
C ARG A 50 22.53 1.10 -16.82
N GLY A 51 23.08 -0.08 -17.11
CA GLY A 51 23.17 -1.19 -16.16
C GLY A 51 22.22 -2.32 -16.51
N LEU A 52 21.96 -3.21 -15.55
CA LEU A 52 21.22 -4.45 -15.76
C LEU A 52 19.77 -4.32 -15.23
N LEU A 53 18.83 -4.64 -16.10
CA LEU A 53 17.42 -4.77 -15.77
C LEU A 53 16.90 -6.11 -16.29
N THR A 54 16.44 -6.98 -15.40
CA THR A 54 15.87 -8.27 -15.78
C THR A 54 14.48 -8.46 -15.18
N PHE A 55 13.59 -9.10 -15.93
CA PHE A 55 12.25 -9.43 -15.49
C PHE A 55 11.92 -10.89 -15.82
N ASN A 56 11.64 -11.71 -14.78
CA ASN A 56 11.39 -13.15 -14.91
C ASN A 56 12.48 -13.86 -15.77
N ASP A 57 13.76 -13.58 -15.44
CA ASP A 57 14.94 -14.10 -16.11
C ASP A 57 15.17 -13.61 -17.57
N GLU A 58 14.28 -12.78 -18.10
CA GLU A 58 14.46 -12.08 -19.37
C GLU A 58 15.27 -10.80 -19.15
N VAL A 59 16.33 -10.60 -19.95
CA VAL A 59 17.11 -9.35 -19.93
C VAL A 59 16.35 -8.28 -20.70
N TRP A 60 15.86 -7.25 -20.00
CA TRP A 60 15.24 -6.09 -20.62
C TRP A 60 16.25 -5.01 -20.97
N GLN A 61 17.37 -4.96 -20.26
CA GLN A 61 18.46 -4.04 -20.52
C GLN A 61 19.75 -4.57 -19.93
N ASP A 62 20.83 -4.44 -20.70
CA ASP A 62 22.23 -4.57 -20.29
C ASP A 62 23.13 -3.69 -21.19
N GLU A 63 24.44 -3.96 -21.23
CA GLU A 63 25.39 -3.22 -22.09
C GLU A 63 25.13 -3.43 -23.60
N SER A 64 24.52 -4.56 -23.97
CA SER A 64 24.33 -4.98 -25.37
C SER A 64 22.87 -4.96 -25.83
N VAL A 65 21.92 -5.10 -24.90
CA VAL A 65 20.49 -5.26 -25.18
C VAL A 65 19.69 -4.14 -24.52
N THR A 66 18.74 -3.58 -25.26
CA THR A 66 17.70 -2.72 -24.71
C THR A 66 16.36 -3.06 -25.35
N VAL A 67 15.51 -3.76 -24.61
CA VAL A 67 14.13 -4.06 -25.02
C VAL A 67 13.33 -2.76 -25.04
N PRO A 68 12.76 -2.36 -26.18
CA PRO A 68 12.00 -1.12 -26.26
C PRO A 68 10.70 -1.20 -25.46
N SER A 69 10.23 -0.05 -24.94
CA SER A 69 9.06 0.05 -24.03
C SER A 69 7.82 -0.68 -24.55
N HIS A 70 7.54 -0.62 -25.85
CA HIS A 70 6.36 -1.25 -26.44
C HIS A 70 6.43 -2.80 -26.49
N ARG A 71 7.59 -3.40 -26.25
CA ARG A 71 7.78 -4.86 -26.12
C ARG A 71 7.80 -5.32 -24.65
N ARG A 72 8.01 -4.41 -23.71
CA ARG A 72 7.85 -4.68 -22.29
C ARG A 72 6.35 -4.67 -22.00
N ARG A 73 5.77 -5.79 -21.66
CA ARG A 73 4.32 -5.89 -21.36
C ARG A 73 4.00 -5.24 -20.01
N ILE A 74 4.08 -3.90 -19.97
CA ILE A 74 3.89 -3.08 -18.78
C ILE A 74 2.56 -2.34 -18.90
N GLY A 75 1.74 -2.42 -17.85
CA GLY A 75 0.67 -1.47 -17.59
C GLY A 75 1.24 -0.28 -16.84
N PHE A 76 1.20 0.91 -17.41
CA PHE A 76 1.68 2.14 -16.77
C PHE A 76 0.55 3.11 -16.54
N VAL A 77 0.31 3.49 -15.28
CA VAL A 77 -0.54 4.61 -14.90
C VAL A 77 0.35 5.77 -14.50
N PHE A 78 0.35 6.81 -15.33
CA PHE A 78 1.12 8.03 -15.08
C PHE A 78 0.41 8.94 -14.08
N GLN A 79 1.15 9.83 -13.45
CA GLN A 79 0.61 10.87 -12.58
C GLN A 79 -0.40 11.78 -13.34
N ASP A 80 -0.10 12.11 -14.62
CA ASP A 80 -1.03 12.79 -15.51
C ASP A 80 -1.86 11.78 -16.29
N ASP A 81 -3.14 12.09 -16.51
CA ASP A 81 -4.00 11.24 -17.31
C ASP A 81 -3.62 11.34 -18.79
N ARG A 82 -3.25 10.19 -19.36
CA ARG A 82 -2.79 10.08 -20.76
C ARG A 82 -3.77 9.27 -21.60
N LEU A 83 -5.06 9.61 -21.50
CA LEU A 83 -6.08 9.03 -22.38
C LEU A 83 -5.96 9.60 -23.78
N PHE A 84 -6.35 8.79 -24.78
CA PHE A 84 -6.41 9.24 -26.18
C PHE A 84 -7.64 10.12 -26.37
N PRO A 85 -7.50 11.44 -26.59
CA PRO A 85 -8.63 12.37 -26.57
C PRO A 85 -9.58 12.20 -27.76
N HIS A 86 -9.10 11.62 -28.85
CA HIS A 86 -9.87 11.34 -30.07
C HIS A 86 -10.67 10.03 -30.00
N LEU A 87 -10.43 9.18 -29.03
CA LEU A 87 -11.12 7.93 -28.80
C LEU A 87 -12.17 8.06 -27.69
N THR A 88 -13.23 7.27 -27.73
CA THR A 88 -14.17 7.11 -26.61
C THR A 88 -13.50 6.37 -25.45
N VAL A 89 -14.14 6.36 -24.27
CA VAL A 89 -13.70 5.55 -23.12
C VAL A 89 -13.58 4.07 -23.52
N GLU A 90 -14.62 3.50 -24.15
CA GLU A 90 -14.59 2.12 -24.62
C GLU A 90 -13.40 1.84 -25.54
N GLN A 91 -13.15 2.72 -26.51
CA GLN A 91 -12.03 2.58 -27.44
C GLN A 91 -10.67 2.72 -26.73
N ASN A 92 -10.56 3.60 -25.74
CA ASN A 92 -9.37 3.68 -24.88
C ASN A 92 -9.11 2.38 -24.12
N LEU A 93 -10.15 1.77 -23.56
CA LEU A 93 -10.07 0.49 -22.84
C LEU A 93 -9.70 -0.66 -23.78
N ARG A 94 -10.35 -0.76 -24.95
CA ARG A 94 -10.08 -1.77 -25.97
C ARG A 94 -8.67 -1.71 -26.54
N TYR A 95 -8.07 -0.52 -26.62
CA TYR A 95 -6.75 -0.33 -27.23
C TYR A 95 -5.67 -1.24 -26.65
N GLY A 96 -5.61 -1.36 -25.32
CA GLY A 96 -4.66 -2.24 -24.64
C GLY A 96 -5.00 -3.72 -24.84
N LEU A 97 -6.30 -4.06 -24.74
CA LEU A 97 -6.81 -5.41 -24.89
C LEU A 97 -6.57 -5.99 -26.29
N GLU A 98 -6.93 -5.24 -27.33
CA GLU A 98 -6.73 -5.64 -28.74
C GLU A 98 -5.25 -5.87 -29.07
N ARG A 99 -4.38 -5.01 -28.52
CA ARG A 99 -2.93 -5.19 -28.65
C ARG A 99 -2.42 -6.43 -27.96
N ALA A 100 -2.93 -6.75 -26.77
CA ALA A 100 -2.58 -7.97 -26.05
C ALA A 100 -3.03 -9.21 -26.85
N GLN A 101 -4.25 -9.21 -27.37
CA GLN A 101 -4.79 -10.26 -28.24
C GLN A 101 -3.97 -10.45 -29.52
N ALA A 102 -3.64 -9.35 -30.20
CA ALA A 102 -2.82 -9.38 -31.42
C ALA A 102 -1.41 -9.97 -31.18
N ASN A 103 -0.89 -9.87 -29.96
CA ASN A 103 0.37 -10.48 -29.54
C ASN A 103 0.21 -11.90 -28.97
N GLY A 104 -0.97 -12.53 -29.08
CA GLY A 104 -1.23 -13.89 -28.61
C GLY A 104 -1.31 -14.03 -27.09
N VAL A 105 -1.55 -12.93 -26.38
CA VAL A 105 -1.67 -12.94 -24.92
C VAL A 105 -3.04 -13.47 -24.53
N GLU A 106 -3.09 -14.42 -23.59
CA GLU A 106 -4.33 -14.90 -23.01
C GLU A 106 -5.08 -13.76 -22.30
N VAL A 107 -6.36 -13.61 -22.60
CA VAL A 107 -7.22 -12.61 -22.00
C VAL A 107 -7.83 -13.16 -20.71
N LYS A 108 -7.34 -12.68 -19.58
CA LYS A 108 -7.83 -13.05 -18.24
C LYS A 108 -8.82 -12.01 -17.68
N LEU A 109 -8.70 -10.76 -18.10
CA LEU A 109 -9.57 -9.65 -17.70
C LEU A 109 -10.38 -9.18 -18.89
N THR A 110 -11.71 -9.19 -18.76
CA THR A 110 -12.61 -8.74 -19.83
C THR A 110 -13.01 -7.27 -19.63
N LEU A 111 -13.38 -6.59 -20.72
CA LEU A 111 -13.83 -5.21 -20.65
C LEU A 111 -15.11 -5.06 -19.79
N PRO A 112 -16.14 -5.94 -19.89
CA PRO A 112 -17.31 -5.85 -19.01
C PRO A 112 -16.96 -5.91 -17.54
N ASP A 113 -16.12 -6.87 -17.12
CA ASP A 113 -15.74 -7.06 -15.71
C ASP A 113 -15.02 -5.82 -15.17
N VAL A 114 -14.04 -5.32 -15.92
CA VAL A 114 -13.28 -4.13 -15.53
C VAL A 114 -14.18 -2.89 -15.55
N ALA A 115 -15.06 -2.74 -16.54
CA ALA A 115 -15.98 -1.59 -16.62
C ALA A 115 -16.96 -1.57 -15.43
N GLU A 116 -17.40 -2.73 -14.95
CA GLU A 116 -18.24 -2.85 -13.78
C GLU A 116 -17.52 -2.42 -12.52
N HIS A 117 -16.38 -3.01 -12.23
CA HIS A 117 -15.62 -2.75 -10.99
C HIS A 117 -15.07 -1.33 -10.89
N PHE A 118 -14.82 -0.67 -12.03
CA PHE A 118 -14.40 0.74 -12.06
C PHE A 118 -15.58 1.71 -12.26
N ASP A 119 -16.82 1.22 -12.26
CA ASP A 119 -18.03 2.03 -12.48
C ASP A 119 -17.92 2.89 -13.74
N LEU A 120 -17.64 2.25 -14.88
CA LEU A 120 -17.42 2.89 -16.16
C LEU A 120 -18.52 2.65 -17.19
N GLN A 121 -19.54 1.81 -16.89
CA GLN A 121 -20.56 1.40 -17.86
C GLN A 121 -21.27 2.60 -18.51
N THR A 122 -21.60 3.62 -17.70
CA THR A 122 -22.28 4.83 -18.16
C THR A 122 -21.36 5.80 -18.94
N LEU A 123 -20.04 5.60 -18.82
CA LEU A 123 -19.01 6.45 -19.41
C LEU A 123 -18.48 5.94 -20.74
N LEU A 124 -18.74 4.67 -21.11
CA LEU A 124 -18.11 3.99 -22.25
C LEU A 124 -18.21 4.77 -23.57
N ARG A 125 -19.32 5.46 -23.80
CA ARG A 125 -19.56 6.24 -25.03
C ARG A 125 -19.03 7.67 -24.97
N ARG A 126 -18.58 8.15 -23.79
CA ARG A 126 -18.05 9.50 -23.62
C ARG A 126 -16.61 9.60 -24.17
N ARG A 127 -16.18 10.82 -24.44
CA ARG A 127 -14.78 11.14 -24.76
C ARG A 127 -14.04 11.61 -23.50
N PRO A 128 -12.72 11.39 -23.39
CA PRO A 128 -11.92 11.84 -22.26
C PRO A 128 -12.08 13.31 -21.89
N THR A 129 -12.25 14.17 -22.89
CA THR A 129 -12.44 15.62 -22.72
C THR A 129 -13.73 16.02 -21.98
N THR A 130 -14.67 15.08 -21.80
CA THR A 130 -15.94 15.31 -21.10
C THR A 130 -16.01 14.62 -19.75
N LEU A 131 -14.91 13.99 -19.32
CA LEU A 131 -14.81 13.31 -18.03
C LEU A 131 -14.35 14.27 -16.94
N SER A 132 -14.81 14.06 -15.72
CA SER A 132 -14.17 14.63 -14.54
C SER A 132 -12.79 14.03 -14.31
N GLY A 133 -11.94 14.67 -13.49
CA GLY A 133 -10.61 14.15 -13.17
C GLY A 133 -10.67 12.74 -12.55
N GLY A 134 -11.62 12.48 -11.64
CA GLY A 134 -11.80 11.17 -11.04
C GLY A 134 -12.27 10.10 -12.04
N GLU A 135 -13.19 10.44 -12.96
CA GLU A 135 -13.62 9.54 -14.04
C GLU A 135 -12.45 9.22 -14.97
N SER A 136 -11.66 10.23 -15.37
CA SER A 136 -10.48 10.06 -16.22
C SER A 136 -9.45 9.14 -15.55
N ARG A 137 -9.23 9.32 -14.24
CA ARG A 137 -8.31 8.49 -13.46
C ARG A 137 -8.74 7.02 -13.43
N ARG A 138 -10.02 6.74 -13.20
CA ARG A 138 -10.58 5.38 -13.23
C ARG A 138 -10.40 4.72 -14.59
N VAL A 139 -10.68 5.45 -15.68
CA VAL A 139 -10.47 4.94 -17.05
C VAL A 139 -9.00 4.65 -17.32
N ASN A 140 -8.08 5.49 -16.82
CA ASN A 140 -6.64 5.31 -17.01
C ASN A 140 -6.13 4.03 -16.33
N ILE A 141 -6.55 3.77 -15.08
CA ILE A 141 -6.21 2.55 -14.36
C ILE A 141 -6.82 1.32 -15.08
N ALA A 142 -8.11 1.37 -15.41
CA ALA A 142 -8.81 0.31 -16.11
C ALA A 142 -8.13 -0.07 -17.44
N ARG A 143 -7.69 0.93 -18.23
CA ARG A 143 -6.94 0.71 -19.47
C ARG A 143 -5.61 0.00 -19.24
N ALA A 144 -4.88 0.38 -18.19
CA ALA A 144 -3.59 -0.25 -17.86
C ALA A 144 -3.76 -1.74 -17.50
N VAL A 145 -4.79 -2.08 -16.72
CA VAL A 145 -5.08 -3.49 -16.32
C VAL A 145 -5.60 -4.31 -17.49
N LEU A 146 -6.50 -3.74 -18.32
CA LEU A 146 -7.04 -4.43 -19.52
C LEU A 146 -5.99 -4.77 -20.56
N GLY A 147 -4.84 -4.08 -20.54
CA GLY A 147 -3.70 -4.42 -21.39
C GLY A 147 -3.06 -5.78 -21.07
N GLN A 148 -3.59 -6.55 -20.12
CA GLN A 148 -3.05 -7.85 -19.67
C GLN A 148 -1.54 -7.76 -19.35
N PRO A 149 -1.12 -6.82 -18.48
CA PRO A 149 0.28 -6.56 -18.22
C PRO A 149 0.94 -7.71 -17.45
N GLN A 150 2.26 -7.86 -17.62
CA GLN A 150 3.11 -8.72 -16.79
C GLN A 150 3.70 -7.97 -15.60
N LEU A 151 3.76 -6.66 -15.68
CA LEU A 151 4.24 -5.75 -14.64
C LEU A 151 3.33 -4.51 -14.63
N LEU A 152 2.89 -4.08 -13.46
CA LEU A 152 2.06 -2.89 -13.30
C LEU A 152 2.88 -1.79 -12.59
N LEU A 153 2.94 -0.61 -13.20
CA LEU A 153 3.61 0.57 -12.66
C LEU A 153 2.56 1.66 -12.43
N LEU A 154 2.36 2.01 -11.16
CA LEU A 154 1.32 2.94 -10.73
C LEU A 154 1.96 4.16 -10.07
N ASP A 155 1.95 5.29 -10.77
CA ASP A 155 2.52 6.55 -10.28
C ASP A 155 1.42 7.46 -9.75
N GLU A 156 1.23 7.47 -8.43
CA GLU A 156 0.15 8.17 -7.71
C GLU A 156 -1.25 7.95 -8.32
N PRO A 157 -1.68 6.70 -8.54
CA PRO A 157 -2.84 6.39 -9.37
C PRO A 157 -4.17 6.85 -8.78
N LEU A 158 -4.26 7.11 -7.47
CA LEU A 158 -5.50 7.46 -6.79
C LEU A 158 -5.56 8.95 -6.39
N THR A 159 -4.57 9.73 -6.79
CA THR A 159 -4.58 11.19 -6.54
C THR A 159 -5.78 11.83 -7.24
N GLY A 160 -6.54 12.67 -6.51
CA GLY A 160 -7.74 13.35 -7.02
C GLY A 160 -9.04 12.52 -6.91
N LEU A 161 -8.99 11.29 -6.38
CA LEU A 161 -10.19 10.53 -6.03
C LEU A 161 -10.62 10.80 -4.58
N ASP A 162 -11.92 10.80 -4.35
CA ASP A 162 -12.49 10.84 -3.02
C ASP A 162 -12.28 9.52 -2.25
N SER A 163 -12.44 9.56 -0.93
CA SER A 163 -12.18 8.42 -0.05
C SER A 163 -13.07 7.21 -0.34
N GLN A 164 -14.32 7.43 -0.75
CA GLN A 164 -15.24 6.35 -1.09
C GLN A 164 -14.76 5.61 -2.34
N ARG A 165 -14.38 6.33 -3.39
CA ARG A 165 -13.86 5.74 -4.63
C ARG A 165 -12.53 5.01 -4.44
N LYS A 166 -11.66 5.54 -3.59
CA LYS A 166 -10.43 4.84 -3.20
C LYS A 166 -10.73 3.51 -2.51
N ALA A 167 -11.69 3.49 -1.59
CA ALA A 167 -12.12 2.30 -0.88
C ALA A 167 -12.74 1.22 -1.80
N GLU A 168 -13.29 1.59 -2.94
CA GLU A 168 -13.82 0.67 -3.96
C GLU A 168 -12.70 0.13 -4.87
N ILE A 169 -11.77 1.00 -5.31
CA ILE A 169 -10.74 0.67 -6.32
C ILE A 169 -9.59 -0.14 -5.72
N LEU A 170 -9.09 0.23 -4.54
CA LEU A 170 -7.91 -0.42 -3.95
C LEU A 170 -8.10 -1.92 -3.73
N PRO A 171 -9.22 -2.40 -3.13
CA PRO A 171 -9.45 -3.84 -2.95
C PRO A 171 -9.52 -4.59 -4.28
N TYR A 172 -10.13 -3.98 -5.31
CA TYR A 172 -10.22 -4.60 -6.63
C TYR A 172 -8.87 -4.69 -7.32
N LEU A 173 -8.05 -3.64 -7.27
CA LEU A 173 -6.67 -3.68 -7.76
C LEU A 173 -5.85 -4.73 -7.00
N ALA A 174 -5.97 -4.78 -5.67
CA ALA A 174 -5.30 -5.78 -4.86
C ALA A 174 -5.70 -7.20 -5.27
N LYS A 175 -6.99 -7.45 -5.47
CA LYS A 175 -7.52 -8.73 -5.92
C LYS A 175 -6.94 -9.14 -7.27
N ILE A 176 -7.08 -8.28 -8.29
CA ILE A 176 -6.58 -8.58 -9.64
C ILE A 176 -5.06 -8.84 -9.65
N THR A 177 -4.29 -7.97 -9.03
CA THR A 177 -2.82 -8.08 -9.05
C THR A 177 -2.33 -9.35 -8.39
N ARG A 178 -3.02 -9.83 -7.35
CA ARG A 178 -2.67 -11.06 -6.64
C ARG A 178 -3.18 -12.30 -7.35
N GLU A 179 -4.46 -12.35 -7.75
CA GLU A 179 -5.03 -13.50 -8.49
C GLU A 179 -4.28 -13.76 -9.80
N LEU A 180 -3.90 -12.72 -10.51
CA LEU A 180 -3.14 -12.83 -11.75
C LEU A 180 -1.62 -12.82 -11.54
N GLN A 181 -1.16 -12.75 -10.28
CA GLN A 181 0.26 -12.70 -9.91
C GLN A 181 1.04 -11.60 -10.66
N ILE A 182 0.44 -10.42 -10.81
CA ILE A 182 1.06 -9.29 -11.50
C ILE A 182 1.92 -8.50 -10.50
N PRO A 183 3.25 -8.55 -10.60
CA PRO A 183 4.13 -7.68 -9.82
C PRO A 183 3.74 -6.23 -10.03
N THR A 184 3.62 -5.48 -8.95
CA THR A 184 3.14 -4.10 -9.01
C THR A 184 4.07 -3.18 -8.24
N LEU A 185 4.54 -2.11 -8.87
CA LEU A 185 5.18 -0.98 -8.21
C LEU A 185 4.17 0.15 -8.05
N TYR A 186 3.95 0.54 -6.81
CA TYR A 186 2.94 1.51 -6.42
C TYR A 186 3.58 2.74 -5.75
N VAL A 187 3.51 3.89 -6.39
CA VAL A 187 3.94 5.15 -5.79
C VAL A 187 2.75 5.82 -5.13
N SER A 188 2.86 6.09 -3.85
CA SER A 188 1.94 6.94 -3.09
C SER A 188 2.68 7.66 -1.97
N HIS A 189 2.16 8.80 -1.57
CA HIS A 189 2.59 9.53 -0.39
C HIS A 189 1.60 9.37 0.77
N ILE A 190 0.55 8.55 0.59
CA ILE A 190 -0.50 8.29 1.58
C ILE A 190 -0.22 6.96 2.26
N ASN A 191 0.13 7.02 3.55
CA ASN A 191 0.48 5.85 4.35
C ASN A 191 -0.64 4.82 4.41
N ASP A 192 -1.90 5.26 4.54
CA ASP A 192 -3.08 4.38 4.54
C ASP A 192 -3.20 3.55 3.26
N GLU A 193 -2.93 4.15 2.09
CA GLU A 193 -2.94 3.42 0.81
C GLU A 193 -1.84 2.37 0.76
N ILE A 194 -0.62 2.74 1.20
CA ILE A 194 0.52 1.83 1.24
C ILE A 194 0.23 0.68 2.20
N ALA A 195 -0.26 0.98 3.39
CA ALA A 195 -0.62 0.00 4.41
C ALA A 195 -1.67 -1.01 3.92
N GLN A 196 -2.67 -0.52 3.17
CA GLN A 196 -3.76 -1.33 2.65
C GLN A 196 -3.39 -2.17 1.44
N PHE A 197 -2.60 -1.61 0.52
CA PHE A 197 -2.40 -2.18 -0.80
C PHE A 197 -1.07 -2.92 -0.95
N CYS A 198 0.01 -2.47 -0.26
CA CYS A 198 1.35 -2.94 -0.53
C CYS A 198 1.82 -4.00 0.47
N ASP A 199 2.44 -5.06 -0.05
CA ASP A 199 3.03 -6.13 0.75
C ASP A 199 4.46 -5.77 1.18
N ASN A 200 5.20 -5.12 0.26
CA ASN A 200 6.58 -4.69 0.45
C ASN A 200 6.70 -3.19 0.24
N MET A 201 7.80 -2.65 0.71
CA MET A 201 8.10 -1.23 0.62
C MET A 201 9.57 -1.02 0.30
N ILE A 202 9.84 -0.09 -0.60
CA ILE A 202 11.17 0.42 -0.94
C ILE A 202 11.15 1.92 -0.64
N VAL A 203 12.14 2.37 0.11
CA VAL A 203 12.30 3.78 0.47
C VAL A 203 13.44 4.37 -0.34
N MET A 204 13.15 5.49 -1.00
CA MET A 204 14.14 6.22 -1.79
C MET A 204 14.41 7.61 -1.22
N GLN A 205 15.67 8.01 -1.26
CA GLN A 205 16.13 9.36 -0.94
C GLN A 205 17.22 9.77 -1.90
N GLN A 206 17.12 10.97 -2.47
CA GLN A 206 18.16 11.55 -3.35
C GLN A 206 18.66 10.63 -4.49
N GLY A 207 17.76 9.84 -5.08
CA GLY A 207 18.07 8.94 -6.18
C GLY A 207 18.58 7.56 -5.76
N GLU A 208 18.72 7.29 -4.47
CA GLU A 208 19.21 6.04 -3.93
C GLU A 208 18.15 5.31 -3.11
N LEU A 209 18.32 4.00 -2.97
CA LEU A 209 17.53 3.17 -2.10
C LEU A 209 18.14 3.20 -0.70
N VAL A 210 17.36 3.61 0.32
CA VAL A 210 17.84 3.74 1.70
C VAL A 210 17.27 2.66 2.63
N ASP A 211 16.08 2.12 2.35
CA ASP A 211 15.50 1.01 3.13
C ASP A 211 14.60 0.16 2.23
N GLN A 212 14.44 -1.12 2.55
CA GLN A 212 13.50 -2.03 1.91
C GLN A 212 13.13 -3.19 2.83
N GLY A 213 11.92 -3.73 2.65
CA GLY A 213 11.43 -4.87 3.42
C GLY A 213 9.93 -5.04 3.28
N SER A 214 9.32 -5.82 4.19
CA SER A 214 7.87 -5.88 4.28
C SER A 214 7.30 -4.52 4.71
N THR A 215 6.11 -4.16 4.21
CA THR A 215 5.44 -2.91 4.61
C THR A 215 5.22 -2.86 6.13
N ALA A 216 4.95 -4.00 6.75
CA ALA A 216 4.74 -4.10 8.19
C ALA A 216 6.02 -3.78 9.01
N GLU A 217 7.20 -3.98 8.45
CA GLU A 217 8.48 -3.67 9.11
C GLU A 217 8.99 -2.26 8.78
N VAL A 218 8.94 -1.90 7.48
CA VAL A 218 9.52 -0.64 6.99
C VAL A 218 8.68 0.56 7.41
N LEU A 219 7.36 0.50 7.26
CA LEU A 219 6.49 1.64 7.51
C LEU A 219 6.56 2.12 8.97
N PRO A 220 6.54 1.27 10.01
CA PRO A 220 6.75 1.70 11.40
C PRO A 220 8.15 2.24 11.66
N ARG A 221 9.21 1.72 10.99
CA ARG A 221 10.57 2.29 11.12
C ARG A 221 10.64 3.70 10.58
N LEU A 222 10.04 3.94 9.40
CA LEU A 222 9.98 5.27 8.81
C LEU A 222 9.27 6.29 9.72
N TRP A 223 8.20 5.86 10.38
CA TRP A 223 7.53 6.73 11.33
C TRP A 223 8.42 7.10 12.52
N ARG A 224 9.29 6.19 12.96
CA ARG A 224 10.25 6.45 14.04
C ARG A 224 11.42 7.34 13.63
N GLU A 225 11.98 7.09 12.45
CA GLU A 225 13.19 7.77 11.98
C GLU A 225 12.91 9.13 11.34
N SER A 226 11.70 9.34 10.87
CA SER A 226 11.28 10.59 10.24
C SER A 226 10.79 11.64 11.24
N LEU A 227 11.10 11.45 12.48
CA LEU A 227 10.75 12.28 13.61
C LEU A 227 11.38 13.69 13.57
N GLY A 228 11.84 14.20 12.42
CA GLY A 228 12.63 15.43 12.31
C GLY A 228 12.09 16.60 11.49
N ALA A 229 11.09 16.47 10.64
CA ALA A 229 10.48 17.61 9.93
C ALA A 229 9.20 17.21 9.16
N ASP A 230 8.12 17.92 9.36
CA ASP A 230 6.92 17.97 8.51
C ASP A 230 6.01 16.72 8.47
N ARG A 231 5.76 16.01 9.59
CA ARG A 231 4.79 14.90 9.56
C ARG A 231 3.62 15.07 10.51
N ASN A 232 2.43 14.85 9.98
CA ASN A 232 1.22 14.72 10.77
C ASN A 232 1.32 13.51 11.70
N LEU A 233 1.56 13.71 12.99
CA LEU A 233 1.52 12.69 14.06
C LEU A 233 0.25 11.83 14.01
N THR A 234 -0.78 12.29 13.29
CA THR A 234 -2.05 11.60 13.12
C THR A 234 -1.96 10.35 12.23
N GLU A 235 -0.89 10.20 11.47
CA GLU A 235 -0.73 9.09 10.52
C GLU A 235 0.16 7.95 11.06
N ALA A 236 0.89 8.17 12.15
CA ALA A 236 1.70 7.12 12.77
C ALA A 236 0.82 6.01 13.35
N GLY A 237 1.23 4.76 13.18
CA GLY A 237 0.46 3.62 13.65
C GLY A 237 1.16 2.28 13.41
N SER A 238 0.42 1.19 13.56
CA SER A 238 0.92 -0.17 13.38
C SER A 238 0.02 -0.97 12.45
N LEU A 239 0.64 -1.88 11.72
CA LEU A 239 -0.06 -2.88 10.93
C LEU A 239 -0.04 -4.20 11.67
N ILE A 240 -1.21 -4.74 11.99
CA ILE A 240 -1.35 -6.04 12.62
C ILE A 240 -2.16 -7.00 11.76
N ASN A 241 -1.78 -8.27 11.77
CA ASN A 241 -2.51 -9.32 11.09
C ASN A 241 -3.53 -9.94 12.07
N ALA A 242 -4.74 -10.16 11.59
CA ALA A 242 -5.82 -10.77 12.34
C ALA A 242 -6.58 -11.78 11.48
N TRP A 243 -7.23 -12.75 12.11
CA TRP A 243 -8.07 -13.74 11.45
C TRP A 243 -9.54 -13.43 11.70
N VAL A 244 -10.37 -13.54 10.66
CA VAL A 244 -11.83 -13.40 10.79
C VAL A 244 -12.39 -14.63 11.51
N ALA A 245 -12.98 -14.42 12.68
CA ALA A 245 -13.61 -15.47 13.45
C ALA A 245 -15.09 -15.63 13.11
N ARG A 246 -15.82 -14.52 12.98
CA ARG A 246 -17.22 -14.47 12.59
C ARG A 246 -17.66 -13.07 12.21
N PHE A 247 -18.76 -12.96 11.49
CA PHE A 247 -19.45 -11.69 11.21
C PHE A 247 -20.77 -11.60 11.99
N ASP A 248 -21.05 -10.44 12.57
CA ASP A 248 -22.30 -10.11 13.25
C ASP A 248 -23.08 -9.11 12.39
N PRO A 249 -24.18 -9.53 11.74
CA PRO A 249 -24.93 -8.67 10.83
C PRO A 249 -25.72 -7.59 11.56
N ASP A 250 -26.12 -7.80 12.82
CA ASP A 250 -26.94 -6.85 13.58
C ASP A 250 -26.18 -5.57 13.90
N TYR A 251 -24.86 -5.68 14.05
CA TYR A 251 -23.99 -4.55 14.36
C TYR A 251 -23.01 -4.22 13.20
N SER A 252 -23.09 -4.92 12.06
CA SER A 252 -22.10 -4.83 10.98
C SER A 252 -20.68 -5.00 11.49
N MET A 253 -20.48 -5.94 12.42
CA MET A 253 -19.24 -6.10 13.17
C MET A 253 -18.54 -7.42 12.81
N ILE A 254 -17.25 -7.30 12.53
CA ILE A 254 -16.37 -8.45 12.28
C ILE A 254 -15.65 -8.76 13.59
N HIS A 255 -15.79 -9.98 14.07
CA HIS A 255 -15.02 -10.51 15.19
C HIS A 255 -13.73 -11.11 14.66
N LEU A 256 -12.61 -10.68 15.19
CA LEU A 256 -11.28 -11.04 14.76
C LEU A 256 -10.49 -11.72 15.89
N GLN A 257 -9.44 -12.43 15.50
CA GLN A 257 -8.44 -12.99 16.40
C GLN A 257 -7.06 -12.45 16.01
N VAL A 258 -6.37 -11.84 16.97
CA VAL A 258 -4.96 -11.45 16.89
C VAL A 258 -4.18 -12.41 17.79
N GLY A 259 -3.59 -13.45 17.19
CA GLY A 259 -3.16 -14.62 17.97
C GLY A 259 -4.36 -15.27 18.67
N ASN A 260 -4.31 -15.32 20.00
CA ASN A 260 -5.39 -15.86 20.84
C ASN A 260 -6.29 -14.77 21.45
N GLN A 261 -6.13 -13.51 21.04
CA GLN A 261 -6.81 -12.37 21.63
C GLN A 261 -7.91 -11.83 20.71
N PRO A 262 -9.13 -11.60 21.23
CA PRO A 262 -10.23 -11.12 20.41
C PRO A 262 -10.11 -9.62 20.11
N LEU A 263 -10.55 -9.23 18.92
CA LEU A 263 -10.66 -7.85 18.48
C LEU A 263 -11.92 -7.71 17.63
N GLN A 264 -12.52 -6.53 17.61
CA GLN A 264 -13.77 -6.25 16.87
C GLN A 264 -13.60 -5.01 16.02
N VAL A 265 -14.06 -5.07 14.78
CA VAL A 265 -14.06 -3.93 13.86
C VAL A 265 -15.37 -3.84 13.09
N ILE A 266 -15.80 -2.63 12.75
CA ILE A 266 -16.92 -2.42 11.85
C ILE A 266 -16.45 -2.63 10.42
N GLY A 267 -17.18 -3.39 9.63
CA GLY A 267 -16.82 -3.64 8.23
C GLY A 267 -17.85 -4.50 7.49
N PRO A 268 -17.62 -4.74 6.19
CA PRO A 268 -18.48 -5.60 5.39
C PRO A 268 -18.33 -7.07 5.80
N THR A 269 -19.29 -7.90 5.40
CA THR A 269 -19.18 -9.36 5.56
C THR A 269 -17.91 -9.87 4.89
N MET A 270 -17.16 -10.68 5.63
CA MET A 270 -15.94 -11.34 5.16
C MET A 270 -16.02 -12.85 5.43
N PRO A 271 -15.36 -13.68 4.61
CA PRO A 271 -15.30 -15.13 4.87
C PRO A 271 -14.64 -15.41 6.22
N GLU A 272 -15.19 -16.35 6.96
CA GLU A 272 -14.55 -16.87 8.18
C GLU A 272 -13.21 -17.50 7.85
N THR A 273 -12.28 -17.48 8.79
CA THR A 273 -10.90 -17.95 8.65
C THR A 273 -10.02 -17.14 7.69
N SER A 274 -10.56 -16.09 7.07
CA SER A 274 -9.73 -15.23 6.24
C SER A 274 -8.80 -14.35 7.08
N GLN A 275 -7.57 -14.17 6.62
CA GLN A 275 -6.59 -13.29 7.25
C GLN A 275 -6.78 -11.86 6.76
N ILE A 276 -6.86 -10.90 7.65
CA ILE A 276 -6.92 -9.48 7.31
C ILE A 276 -5.79 -8.72 7.96
N ARG A 277 -5.44 -7.60 7.35
CA ARG A 277 -4.49 -6.65 7.93
C ARG A 277 -5.24 -5.44 8.46
N LEU A 278 -4.94 -5.05 9.69
CA LEU A 278 -5.52 -3.89 10.36
C LEU A 278 -4.48 -2.79 10.50
N PHE A 279 -4.88 -1.57 10.25
CA PHE A 279 -4.14 -0.38 10.63
C PHE A 279 -4.68 0.15 11.95
N LEU A 280 -3.79 0.33 12.93
CA LEU A 280 -4.07 0.90 14.23
C LEU A 280 -3.27 2.20 14.38
N ALA A 281 -3.96 3.33 14.37
CA ALA A 281 -3.29 4.62 14.56
C ALA A 281 -2.76 4.73 15.99
N ALA A 282 -1.50 5.13 16.16
CA ALA A 282 -0.85 5.19 17.47
C ALA A 282 -1.57 6.10 18.49
N LYS A 283 -2.24 7.15 18.01
CA LYS A 283 -3.08 8.06 18.81
C LYS A 283 -4.37 7.41 19.32
N ASP A 284 -4.83 6.33 18.67
CA ASP A 284 -6.05 5.62 19.02
C ASP A 284 -5.79 4.42 19.96
N VAL A 285 -4.54 4.24 20.37
CA VAL A 285 -4.10 3.22 21.32
C VAL A 285 -3.83 3.88 22.68
N ALA A 286 -4.61 3.52 23.69
CA ALA A 286 -4.36 3.91 25.08
C ALA A 286 -3.78 2.72 25.86
N ILE A 287 -3.12 3.01 26.98
CA ILE A 287 -2.47 2.01 27.83
C ILE A 287 -3.14 1.98 29.21
N ALA A 288 -3.43 0.78 29.71
CA ALA A 288 -3.90 0.55 31.07
C ALA A 288 -3.06 -0.54 31.76
N LEU A 289 -2.88 -0.41 33.08
CA LEU A 289 -2.15 -1.40 33.89
C LEU A 289 -3.03 -2.60 34.31
N GLN A 290 -4.36 -2.41 34.26
CA GLN A 290 -5.35 -3.44 34.63
C GLN A 290 -6.42 -3.54 33.54
N PRO A 291 -7.11 -4.68 33.42
CA PRO A 291 -8.22 -4.81 32.50
C PRO A 291 -9.27 -3.73 32.80
N PRO A 292 -9.60 -2.91 31.80
CA PRO A 292 -10.58 -1.83 32.03
C PRO A 292 -11.99 -2.39 32.19
N THR A 293 -12.79 -1.76 33.04
CA THR A 293 -14.23 -2.03 33.21
C THR A 293 -15.02 -0.78 32.83
N ASP A 294 -16.26 -0.98 32.40
CA ASP A 294 -17.24 0.10 32.14
C ASP A 294 -16.81 1.16 31.11
N LEU A 295 -16.11 0.73 30.05
CA LEU A 295 -15.68 1.58 28.96
C LEU A 295 -16.42 1.27 27.65
N SER A 296 -16.54 2.28 26.79
CA SER A 296 -17.01 2.09 25.41
C SER A 296 -15.95 1.46 24.47
N ILE A 297 -14.68 1.47 24.87
CA ILE A 297 -13.60 0.79 24.15
C ILE A 297 -13.74 -0.71 24.38
N ARG A 298 -14.00 -1.47 23.32
CA ARG A 298 -14.24 -2.91 23.37
C ARG A 298 -13.01 -3.73 23.01
N ASN A 299 -12.03 -3.13 22.37
CA ASN A 299 -10.82 -3.78 21.90
C ASN A 299 -9.70 -3.59 22.92
N THR A 300 -9.28 -4.68 23.53
CA THR A 300 -8.18 -4.69 24.51
C THR A 300 -7.27 -5.85 24.19
N LEU A 301 -5.98 -5.56 23.98
CA LEU A 301 -4.95 -6.57 23.74
C LEU A 301 -3.94 -6.55 24.89
N VAL A 302 -3.54 -7.72 25.36
CA VAL A 302 -2.42 -7.87 26.29
C VAL A 302 -1.14 -7.72 25.51
N ALA A 303 -0.26 -6.86 25.96
CA ALA A 303 1.00 -6.57 25.30
C ALA A 303 2.10 -6.24 26.33
N THR A 304 3.34 -6.42 25.91
CA THR A 304 4.52 -6.10 26.73
C THR A 304 5.20 -4.85 26.17
N ILE A 305 5.56 -3.90 27.01
CA ILE A 305 6.28 -2.68 26.61
C ILE A 305 7.69 -3.07 26.16
N ARG A 306 8.03 -2.75 24.91
CA ARG A 306 9.37 -2.95 24.35
C ARG A 306 10.29 -1.77 24.63
N SER A 307 9.79 -0.55 24.34
CA SER A 307 10.55 0.69 24.53
C SER A 307 9.61 1.87 24.73
N ILE A 308 10.13 2.93 25.36
CA ILE A 308 9.48 4.21 25.58
C ILE A 308 10.43 5.28 25.07
N THR A 309 10.00 6.08 24.11
CA THR A 309 10.84 7.10 23.47
C THR A 309 10.17 8.47 23.54
N PRO A 310 10.79 9.49 24.16
CA PRO A 310 10.28 10.85 24.16
C PRO A 310 10.22 11.42 22.72
N MET A 311 9.14 12.11 22.39
CA MET A 311 8.93 12.76 21.09
C MET A 311 9.26 14.27 21.16
N GLN A 312 10.48 14.60 21.63
CA GLN A 312 10.85 15.98 22.04
C GLN A 312 10.81 17.00 20.90
N ASP A 313 11.22 16.63 19.69
CA ASP A 313 11.36 17.56 18.56
C ASP A 313 10.05 17.84 17.81
N GLU A 314 9.02 17.02 18.00
CA GLU A 314 7.81 17.04 17.18
C GLU A 314 6.55 17.33 17.94
N ALA A 315 6.44 16.77 19.12
CA ALA A 315 5.32 16.97 20.03
C ALA A 315 5.84 16.98 21.47
N PRO A 316 6.39 18.13 21.92
CA PRO A 316 6.85 18.24 23.28
C PRO A 316 5.73 17.86 24.26
N GLY A 317 6.03 16.88 25.12
CA GLY A 317 5.06 16.33 26.07
C GLY A 317 4.36 15.03 25.62
N LEU A 318 4.69 14.48 24.44
CA LEU A 318 4.29 13.14 24.04
C LEU A 318 5.45 12.14 24.14
N VAL A 319 5.11 10.88 24.35
CA VAL A 319 6.00 9.72 24.27
C VAL A 319 5.41 8.67 23.34
N ALA A 320 6.27 8.06 22.52
CA ALA A 320 5.96 6.89 21.75
C ALA A 320 6.27 5.65 22.59
N VAL A 321 5.28 4.81 22.83
CA VAL A 321 5.43 3.54 23.53
C VAL A 321 5.29 2.41 22.52
N GLU A 322 6.35 1.62 22.37
CA GLU A 322 6.31 0.40 21.55
C GLU A 322 5.89 -0.78 22.41
N LEU A 323 4.88 -1.45 21.94
CA LEU A 323 4.30 -2.63 22.54
C LEU A 323 4.53 -3.84 21.64
N VAL A 324 4.68 -5.00 22.23
CA VAL A 324 4.65 -6.30 21.55
C VAL A 324 3.41 -7.03 22.02
N ILE A 325 2.53 -7.38 21.10
CA ILE A 325 1.31 -8.13 21.40
C ILE A 325 1.71 -9.55 21.80
N ASP A 326 1.27 -10.00 22.97
CA ASP A 326 1.56 -11.34 23.48
C ASP A 326 0.78 -12.39 22.68
N GLN A 327 1.50 -13.16 21.86
CA GLN A 327 0.91 -14.23 21.05
C GLN A 327 1.90 -15.39 20.83
N PRO A 328 1.39 -16.62 20.56
CA PRO A 328 2.24 -17.82 20.54
C PRO A 328 3.14 -17.94 19.31
N THR A 329 2.82 -17.31 18.18
CA THR A 329 3.47 -17.58 16.89
C THR A 329 4.43 -16.49 16.45
N GLU A 330 3.92 -15.34 16.04
CA GLU A 330 4.74 -14.22 15.58
C GLU A 330 4.42 -12.97 16.40
N PRO A 331 5.37 -12.44 17.18
CA PRO A 331 5.14 -11.21 17.93
C PRO A 331 4.86 -10.05 16.97
N GLN A 332 3.74 -9.37 17.17
CA GLN A 332 3.37 -8.21 16.37
C GLN A 332 3.60 -6.92 17.17
N ALA A 333 4.19 -5.92 16.53
CA ALA A 333 4.46 -4.64 17.14
C ALA A 333 3.22 -3.73 17.08
N LEU A 334 2.96 -3.02 18.18
CA LEU A 334 1.91 -2.02 18.31
C LEU A 334 2.50 -0.74 18.91
N SER A 335 2.24 0.40 18.29
CA SER A 335 2.67 1.72 18.80
C SER A 335 1.52 2.44 19.47
N ALA A 336 1.80 3.09 20.60
CA ALA A 336 0.89 4.01 21.27
C ALA A 336 1.55 5.37 21.48
N HIS A 337 0.84 6.47 21.20
CA HIS A 337 1.28 7.83 21.51
C HIS A 337 0.48 8.32 22.71
N ILE A 338 1.16 8.51 23.84
CA ILE A 338 0.58 9.00 25.08
C ILE A 338 1.31 10.25 25.58
N THR A 339 0.72 10.97 26.52
CA THR A 339 1.43 12.10 27.14
C THR A 339 2.53 11.63 28.06
N ALA A 340 3.62 12.38 28.15
CA ALA A 340 4.69 12.10 29.11
C ALA A 340 4.15 12.05 30.56
N ALA A 341 3.22 12.95 30.90
CA ALA A 341 2.55 12.96 32.19
C ALA A 341 1.78 11.65 32.48
N ALA A 342 1.12 11.05 31.45
CA ALA A 342 0.45 9.76 31.61
C ALA A 342 1.47 8.62 31.79
N CYS A 343 2.58 8.67 31.05
CA CYS A 343 3.66 7.70 31.20
C CYS A 343 4.24 7.70 32.62
N ASP A 344 4.52 8.90 33.16
CA ASP A 344 5.01 9.07 34.53
C ASP A 344 3.96 8.63 35.59
N ALA A 345 2.71 9.05 35.44
CA ALA A 345 1.62 8.72 36.36
C ALA A 345 1.37 7.21 36.45
N LEU A 346 1.53 6.49 35.33
CA LEU A 346 1.42 5.05 35.27
C LEU A 346 2.73 4.32 35.59
N SER A 347 3.84 5.04 35.78
CA SER A 347 5.17 4.48 36.01
C SER A 347 5.51 3.38 34.97
N LEU A 348 5.31 3.70 33.69
CA LEU A 348 5.54 2.72 32.62
C LEU A 348 7.03 2.46 32.45
N GLU A 349 7.40 1.18 32.37
CA GLU A 349 8.77 0.72 32.16
C GLU A 349 8.84 -0.33 31.06
N ALA A 350 9.98 -0.41 30.37
CA ALA A 350 10.23 -1.48 29.41
C ALA A 350 10.20 -2.85 30.09
N GLY A 351 9.57 -3.83 29.47
CA GLY A 351 9.34 -5.16 30.01
C GLY A 351 8.04 -5.32 30.82
N ALA A 352 7.34 -4.24 31.14
CA ALA A 352 6.06 -4.31 31.83
C ALA A 352 4.95 -4.83 30.93
N GLN A 353 4.10 -5.73 31.44
CA GLN A 353 2.89 -6.17 30.76
C GLN A 353 1.77 -5.16 31.00
N VAL A 354 1.06 -4.81 29.95
CA VAL A 354 0.01 -3.80 29.94
C VAL A 354 -1.18 -4.22 29.08
N PHE A 355 -2.27 -3.51 29.19
CA PHE A 355 -3.46 -3.63 28.35
C PHE A 355 -3.48 -2.48 27.35
N ALA A 356 -3.34 -2.79 26.06
CA ALA A 356 -3.50 -1.84 24.96
C ALA A 356 -4.99 -1.75 24.60
N LEU A 357 -5.57 -0.57 24.83
CA LEU A 357 -6.96 -0.27 24.50
C LEU A 357 -7.03 0.41 23.15
N ILE A 358 -7.71 -0.20 22.20
CA ILE A 358 -7.79 0.27 20.83
C ILE A 358 -9.16 0.89 20.59
N LYS A 359 -9.20 2.21 20.44
CA LYS A 359 -10.43 2.98 20.24
C LYS A 359 -11.00 2.74 18.84
N SER A 360 -10.17 2.73 17.82
CA SER A 360 -10.55 2.46 16.45
C SER A 360 -9.50 1.61 15.74
N ALA A 361 -9.97 0.74 14.86
CA ALA A 361 -9.14 -0.05 13.96
C ALA A 361 -9.74 0.02 12.57
N ARG A 362 -8.89 0.16 11.56
CA ARG A 362 -9.31 0.18 10.15
C ARG A 362 -8.82 -1.08 9.47
N ILE A 363 -9.69 -1.71 8.69
CA ILE A 363 -9.31 -2.83 7.85
C ILE A 363 -8.45 -2.27 6.72
N SER A 364 -7.17 -2.66 6.71
CA SER A 364 -6.22 -2.22 5.70
C SER A 364 -6.25 -3.08 4.44
N SER A 365 -6.62 -4.35 4.55
CA SER A 365 -6.82 -5.22 3.39
C SER A 365 -7.76 -6.35 3.81
N PRO A 366 -8.86 -6.61 3.07
CA PRO A 366 -9.54 -7.89 3.19
C PRO A 366 -8.55 -8.95 2.75
N SER A 367 -8.50 -10.04 3.50
CA SER A 367 -7.54 -11.12 3.30
C SER A 367 -7.50 -11.62 1.88
N LEU A 368 -6.33 -11.97 1.48
CA LEU A 368 -5.99 -12.48 0.16
C LEU A 368 -5.14 -13.74 0.27
N PHE A 369 -5.39 -14.52 1.32
CA PHE A 369 -4.87 -15.86 1.47
C PHE A 369 -6.07 -16.83 1.58
N GLU A 370 -6.70 -17.10 0.45
CA GLU A 370 -7.31 -18.39 0.24
C GLU A 370 -6.34 -19.20 -0.62
N SER A 371 -5.98 -20.34 -0.05
CA SER A 371 -5.13 -21.42 -0.54
C SER A 371 -5.44 -21.84 -1.97
#